data_4f0c46842d7b734e5589f1ba48980c0b
#
_entry.id   4f0c46842d7b734e5589f1ba48980c0b
#
_cell.length_a   1.000
_cell.length_b   1.000
_cell.length_c   1.000
_cell.angle_alpha   90.00
_cell.angle_beta   90.00
_cell.angle_gamma   90.00
#
_symmetry.space_group_name_H-M   'P 1'
#
loop_
_entity.id
_entity.type
_entity.pdbx_description
1 polymer ?
#
loop_
_entity_poly.entity_id
_entity_poly.type
_entity_poly.pdbx_seq_one_letter_code
_entity_poly.pdbx_strand_id
1 'polypeptide(L)'
;MTADPTATATPDTDWYDRDTRTIAGVEKLRFFPQVAATGHGTYLTTPSGRQVLDLSASWTASGLGHGHPRIVEAVTAAMAAPPGASLLSGTHPHAVRLAEELLDLVPTTGRHRRVYLGHAGTDANDVALRAARHATGRRRIIAFEHGYHGGLGTSMAISGVHIDAGAIPEPDLTLVPYPDPYRPWTDPDTLLADTMALVQRHLADGDVAAVIVEPIQSDGGVIVPPAGFLTRLRVLTRQYAALLVVDEVKVGLSRTGHLMAHHIEDVVPDIVTLGKALGGGLPLSAAIGPASALDTPAASALMTTIGNPVSCAAGLAVLDILRDGALAQAAQDRGAQLTDALRHYAASDQPGAAHIGDIRGRGLAIGVELVEAGTKTQDPVLAAKAVLAGWHLGIIAYPVRGNVIEITPPLTITHDEVTTAAHLLTEAIDWAALGHVTDDDIAPYSGW
;
A
#
# COMPACT_ATOMS: atom_id res chain seq x y z
N MET A 1 19.83 17.07 28.03
CA MET A 1 18.74 17.04 29.05
C MET A 1 18.67 15.60 29.53
N THR A 2 19.09 15.33 30.73
CA THR A 2 18.99 14.00 31.37
C THR A 2 17.51 13.77 31.70
N ALA A 3 16.94 12.68 31.21
CA ALA A 3 15.57 12.29 31.52
C ALA A 3 15.44 12.13 33.06
N ASP A 4 14.38 12.67 33.62
CA ASP A 4 14.02 12.50 35.04
C ASP A 4 13.66 11.01 35.28
N PRO A 5 14.42 10.28 36.10
CA PRO A 5 14.17 8.87 36.34
C PRO A 5 12.94 8.59 37.23
N THR A 6 12.20 9.64 37.64
CA THR A 6 11.01 9.50 38.50
C THR A 6 9.70 9.72 37.76
N ALA A 7 9.71 9.97 36.42
CA ALA A 7 8.51 10.05 35.64
C ALA A 7 7.85 8.65 35.57
N THR A 8 6.77 8.45 36.30
CA THR A 8 5.93 7.26 36.20
C THR A 8 5.47 7.11 34.74
N ALA A 9 5.72 5.93 34.10
CA ALA A 9 5.31 5.67 32.74
C ALA A 9 3.81 5.93 32.61
N THR A 10 3.46 6.84 31.70
CA THR A 10 2.06 7.14 31.39
C THR A 10 1.43 5.89 30.76
N PRO A 11 0.28 5.41 31.22
CA PRO A 11 -0.39 4.27 30.60
C PRO A 11 -0.63 4.50 29.10
N ASP A 12 -0.58 3.45 28.29
CA ASP A 12 -0.79 3.53 26.83
C ASP A 12 -2.12 4.23 26.50
N THR A 13 -3.16 4.00 27.30
CA THR A 13 -4.48 4.64 27.17
C THR A 13 -4.44 6.16 27.31
N ASP A 14 -3.58 6.74 28.18
CA ASP A 14 -3.47 8.19 28.31
C ASP A 14 -2.94 8.83 27.01
N TRP A 15 -1.97 8.22 26.35
CA TRP A 15 -1.47 8.74 25.07
C TRP A 15 -2.52 8.67 23.97
N TYR A 16 -3.30 7.59 23.91
CA TYR A 16 -4.39 7.45 22.97
C TYR A 16 -5.49 8.50 23.20
N ASP A 17 -5.87 8.73 24.46
CA ASP A 17 -6.85 9.74 24.84
C ASP A 17 -6.36 11.17 24.54
N ARG A 18 -5.07 11.43 24.71
CA ARG A 18 -4.45 12.71 24.34
C ARG A 18 -4.47 12.91 22.83
N ASP A 19 -4.11 11.89 22.05
CA ASP A 19 -4.22 11.91 20.59
C ASP A 19 -5.66 12.27 20.17
N THR A 20 -6.65 11.62 20.77
CA THR A 20 -8.06 11.86 20.44
C THR A 20 -8.48 13.31 20.67
N ARG A 21 -7.94 13.97 21.68
CA ARG A 21 -8.25 15.37 22.01
C ARG A 21 -7.43 16.41 21.25
N THR A 22 -6.27 16.04 20.68
CA THR A 22 -5.31 17.02 20.14
C THR A 22 -5.06 16.93 18.64
N ILE A 23 -5.19 15.74 18.06
CA ILE A 23 -4.96 15.51 16.63
C ILE A 23 -6.31 15.47 15.89
N ALA A 24 -6.38 16.11 14.74
CA ALA A 24 -7.60 16.21 13.96
C ALA A 24 -8.12 14.84 13.50
N GLY A 25 -9.44 14.63 13.57
CA GLY A 25 -10.08 13.37 13.20
C GLY A 25 -9.96 13.01 11.71
N VAL A 26 -9.84 14.03 10.83
CA VAL A 26 -9.74 13.84 9.38
C VAL A 26 -8.51 13.04 8.90
N GLU A 27 -7.50 12.88 9.77
CA GLU A 27 -6.29 12.11 9.45
C GLU A 27 -6.20 10.79 10.24
N LYS A 28 -7.29 10.39 10.91
CA LYS A 28 -7.32 9.21 11.78
C LYS A 28 -8.11 8.08 11.15
N LEU A 29 -7.49 6.91 11.14
CA LEU A 29 -8.10 5.63 10.81
C LEU A 29 -7.70 4.65 11.92
N ARG A 30 -8.61 4.39 12.86
CA ARG A 30 -8.32 3.64 14.08
C ARG A 30 -9.18 2.39 14.15
N PHE A 31 -8.55 1.24 14.41
CA PHE A 31 -9.22 -0.06 14.57
C PHE A 31 -9.06 -0.62 15.99
N PHE A 32 -8.11 -0.10 16.74
CA PHE A 32 -7.80 -0.42 18.15
C PHE A 32 -6.91 0.66 18.75
N PRO A 33 -6.72 0.70 20.09
CA PRO A 33 -6.00 1.79 20.76
C PRO A 33 -4.48 1.65 20.62
N GLN A 34 -3.99 1.68 19.37
CA GLN A 34 -2.56 1.54 19.09
C GLN A 34 -1.79 2.78 19.50
N VAL A 35 -0.77 2.56 20.34
CA VAL A 35 0.24 3.55 20.69
C VAL A 35 1.62 2.90 20.59
N ALA A 36 2.56 3.54 19.91
CA ALA A 36 3.94 3.10 19.80
C ALA A 36 4.89 4.21 20.29
N ALA A 37 5.84 3.86 21.15
CA ALA A 37 6.90 4.76 21.60
C ALA A 37 8.17 4.59 20.76
N THR A 38 8.51 3.35 20.42
CA THR A 38 9.69 3.01 19.59
C THR A 38 9.38 1.85 18.68
N GLY A 39 10.25 1.61 17.70
CA GLY A 39 10.18 0.45 16.81
C GLY A 39 11.57 -0.08 16.48
N HIS A 40 11.68 -1.41 16.37
CA HIS A 40 12.91 -2.07 15.94
C HIS A 40 12.60 -3.35 15.13
N GLY A 41 13.16 -3.46 13.92
CA GLY A 41 12.90 -4.59 13.04
C GLY A 41 11.40 -4.71 12.74
N THR A 42 10.82 -5.83 13.08
CA THR A 42 9.39 -6.15 12.88
C THR A 42 8.49 -5.79 14.07
N TYR A 43 9.06 -5.27 15.16
CA TYR A 43 8.34 -4.98 16.39
C TYR A 43 8.19 -3.49 16.65
N LEU A 44 7.03 -3.11 17.17
CA LEU A 44 6.79 -1.85 17.86
C LEU A 44 6.77 -2.08 19.36
N THR A 45 7.21 -1.07 20.12
CA THR A 45 7.18 -1.10 21.58
C THR A 45 6.29 0.05 22.07
N THR A 46 5.29 -0.28 22.90
CA THR A 46 4.39 0.73 23.49
C THR A 46 5.08 1.51 24.59
N PRO A 47 4.53 2.66 25.04
CA PRO A 47 5.04 3.41 26.21
C PRO A 47 5.14 2.58 27.48
N SER A 48 4.28 1.57 27.66
CA SER A 48 4.34 0.63 28.78
C SER A 48 5.43 -0.45 28.65
N GLY A 49 6.13 -0.50 27.51
CA GLY A 49 7.20 -1.47 27.24
C GLY A 49 6.72 -2.78 26.59
N ARG A 50 5.42 -2.92 26.25
CA ARG A 50 4.89 -4.09 25.55
C ARG A 50 5.40 -4.11 24.11
N GLN A 51 5.95 -5.24 23.67
CA GLN A 51 6.31 -5.47 22.28
C GLN A 51 5.14 -6.04 21.50
N VAL A 52 4.93 -5.54 20.27
CA VAL A 52 3.86 -5.94 19.38
C VAL A 52 4.45 -6.21 17.99
N LEU A 53 4.20 -7.37 17.42
CA LEU A 53 4.66 -7.75 16.09
C LEU A 53 3.82 -7.00 15.03
N ASP A 54 4.48 -6.19 14.22
CA ASP A 54 3.82 -5.35 13.21
C ASP A 54 3.65 -6.10 11.88
N LEU A 55 2.43 -6.58 11.63
CA LEU A 55 2.07 -7.24 10.37
C LEU A 55 1.52 -6.26 9.33
N SER A 56 1.58 -4.95 9.58
CA SER A 56 1.15 -3.91 8.64
C SER A 56 2.30 -3.11 8.04
N ALA A 57 3.48 -3.11 8.71
CA ALA A 57 4.61 -2.25 8.38
C ALA A 57 4.18 -0.77 8.20
N SER A 58 3.29 -0.27 9.08
CA SER A 58 2.70 1.08 8.96
C SER A 58 2.10 1.33 7.57
N TRP A 59 1.16 0.49 7.15
CA TRP A 59 0.58 0.49 5.80
C TRP A 59 1.65 0.32 4.70
N THR A 60 2.61 -0.56 4.93
CA THR A 60 3.79 -0.84 4.07
C THR A 60 4.85 0.27 4.00
N ALA A 61 4.67 1.42 4.68
CA ALA A 61 5.64 2.51 4.64
C ALA A 61 7.00 2.12 5.27
N SER A 62 6.98 1.31 6.34
CA SER A 62 8.17 0.75 6.98
C SER A 62 8.54 -0.62 6.37
N GLY A 63 8.58 -0.71 5.03
CA GLY A 63 8.76 -1.96 4.30
C GLY A 63 10.03 -2.75 4.65
N LEU A 64 11.09 -2.09 5.13
CA LEU A 64 12.34 -2.70 5.60
C LEU A 64 12.41 -2.83 7.14
N GLY A 65 11.26 -2.64 7.82
CA GLY A 65 11.18 -2.63 9.27
C GLY A 65 11.55 -1.30 9.91
N HIS A 66 11.37 -1.25 11.21
CA HIS A 66 11.58 -0.04 12.00
C HIS A 66 13.05 0.12 12.36
N GLY A 67 13.61 1.32 12.16
CA GLY A 67 14.99 1.63 12.55
C GLY A 67 16.06 0.85 11.80
N HIS A 68 15.86 0.53 10.51
CA HIS A 68 16.84 -0.22 9.71
C HIS A 68 18.22 0.51 9.71
N PRO A 69 19.33 -0.15 10.11
CA PRO A 69 20.62 0.52 10.39
C PRO A 69 21.14 1.34 9.21
N ARG A 70 21.08 0.80 7.98
CA ARG A 70 21.58 1.48 6.77
C ARG A 70 20.75 2.72 6.42
N ILE A 71 19.43 2.71 6.70
CA ILE A 71 18.55 3.88 6.49
C ILE A 71 18.88 4.93 7.55
N VAL A 72 19.00 4.52 8.82
CA VAL A 72 19.38 5.44 9.93
C VAL A 72 20.71 6.12 9.64
N GLU A 73 21.73 5.38 9.19
CA GLU A 73 23.05 5.92 8.81
C GLU A 73 22.93 6.95 7.70
N ALA A 74 22.24 6.62 6.58
CA ALA A 74 22.07 7.50 5.42
C ALA A 74 21.32 8.79 5.79
N VAL A 75 20.25 8.68 6.57
CA VAL A 75 19.45 9.80 7.06
C VAL A 75 20.26 10.71 7.99
N THR A 76 21.00 10.12 8.93
CA THR A 76 21.84 10.87 9.88
C THR A 76 22.94 11.64 9.13
N ALA A 77 23.62 11.01 8.19
CA ALA A 77 24.64 11.65 7.38
C ALA A 77 24.08 12.82 6.54
N ALA A 78 22.94 12.61 5.88
CA ALA A 78 22.29 13.64 5.07
C ALA A 78 21.78 14.82 5.92
N MET A 79 21.30 14.55 7.13
CA MET A 79 20.81 15.59 8.05
C MET A 79 21.95 16.38 8.70
N ALA A 80 23.13 15.78 8.89
CA ALA A 80 24.30 16.45 9.44
C ALA A 80 24.89 17.52 8.49
N ALA A 81 24.70 17.37 7.16
CA ALA A 81 25.22 18.32 6.16
C ALA A 81 24.23 18.47 4.98
N PRO A 82 23.02 19.01 5.20
CA PRO A 82 21.99 19.07 4.17
C PRO A 82 22.32 20.13 3.12
N PRO A 83 22.24 19.81 1.81
CA PRO A 83 22.43 20.78 0.73
C PRO A 83 21.17 21.64 0.47
N GLY A 84 20.46 22.02 1.49
CA GLY A 84 19.15 22.68 1.44
C GLY A 84 18.02 21.75 1.90
N ALA A 85 16.78 22.12 1.63
CA ALA A 85 15.60 21.35 2.05
C ALA A 85 14.75 20.84 0.87
N SER A 86 15.13 21.16 -0.36
CA SER A 86 14.26 21.00 -1.52
C SER A 86 15.06 20.94 -2.84
N LEU A 87 14.47 20.31 -3.82
CA LEU A 87 14.85 20.28 -5.23
C LEU A 87 14.24 21.46 -6.02
N LEU A 88 13.29 22.20 -5.46
CA LEU A 88 12.41 23.14 -6.17
C LEU A 88 13.13 24.23 -6.95
N SER A 89 14.13 24.86 -6.36
CA SER A 89 14.86 25.97 -6.97
C SER A 89 16.36 25.71 -7.15
N GLY A 90 16.82 24.54 -6.78
CA GLY A 90 18.21 24.12 -6.91
C GLY A 90 18.33 22.61 -6.96
N THR A 91 19.42 22.09 -7.49
CA THR A 91 19.66 20.65 -7.55
C THR A 91 20.62 20.20 -6.45
N HIS A 92 20.56 18.92 -6.10
CA HIS A 92 21.50 18.30 -5.18
C HIS A 92 21.75 16.81 -5.53
N PRO A 93 22.94 16.26 -5.17
CA PRO A 93 23.34 14.93 -5.60
C PRO A 93 22.40 13.80 -5.17
N HIS A 94 21.78 13.86 -3.98
CA HIS A 94 20.88 12.81 -3.51
C HIS A 94 19.66 12.66 -4.41
N ALA A 95 19.04 13.79 -4.83
CA ALA A 95 17.87 13.71 -5.72
C ALA A 95 18.24 13.21 -7.12
N VAL A 96 19.36 13.70 -7.67
CA VAL A 96 19.81 13.26 -9.00
C VAL A 96 20.13 11.77 -9.01
N ARG A 97 20.91 11.28 -8.05
CA ARG A 97 21.24 9.86 -7.94
C ARG A 97 20.01 8.99 -7.74
N LEU A 98 19.07 9.42 -6.88
CA LEU A 98 17.83 8.68 -6.67
C LEU A 98 17.01 8.59 -7.96
N ALA A 99 16.93 9.69 -8.73
CA ALA A 99 16.24 9.68 -10.01
C ALA A 99 16.94 8.77 -11.03
N GLU A 100 18.27 8.78 -11.11
CA GLU A 100 19.06 7.89 -11.96
C GLU A 100 18.83 6.42 -11.61
N GLU A 101 18.87 6.06 -10.33
CA GLU A 101 18.59 4.70 -9.83
C GLU A 101 17.16 4.25 -10.17
N LEU A 102 16.16 5.12 -9.96
CA LEU A 102 14.80 4.81 -10.31
C LEU A 102 14.58 4.63 -11.82
N LEU A 103 15.27 5.44 -12.65
CA LEU A 103 15.22 5.28 -14.10
C LEU A 103 15.88 3.97 -14.58
N ASP A 104 16.89 3.49 -13.88
CA ASP A 104 17.54 2.20 -14.17
C ASP A 104 16.66 1.02 -13.75
N LEU A 105 16.10 1.06 -12.53
CA LEU A 105 15.38 -0.05 -11.93
C LEU A 105 13.94 -0.20 -12.40
N VAL A 106 13.31 0.89 -12.86
CA VAL A 106 11.89 0.93 -13.21
C VAL A 106 11.72 1.30 -14.69
N PRO A 107 11.66 0.32 -15.59
CA PRO A 107 11.44 0.57 -17.01
C PRO A 107 10.04 1.11 -17.27
N THR A 108 9.97 2.23 -17.98
CA THR A 108 8.73 2.82 -18.52
C THR A 108 8.91 3.15 -19.99
N THR A 109 7.81 3.42 -20.71
CA THR A 109 7.90 3.81 -22.12
C THR A 109 8.57 5.17 -22.30
N GLY A 110 8.95 5.46 -23.54
CA GLY A 110 9.57 6.72 -23.93
C GLY A 110 11.10 6.64 -24.06
N ARG A 111 11.62 7.34 -25.08
CA ARG A 111 13.06 7.41 -25.32
C ARG A 111 13.79 8.19 -24.23
N HIS A 112 13.18 9.27 -23.77
CA HIS A 112 13.66 10.09 -22.66
C HIS A 112 12.65 9.97 -21.52
N ARG A 113 13.14 9.64 -20.34
CA ARG A 113 12.32 9.44 -19.16
C ARG A 113 12.70 10.42 -18.05
N ARG A 114 11.78 10.69 -17.14
CA ARG A 114 11.94 11.58 -15.99
C ARG A 114 11.39 10.95 -14.74
N VAL A 115 11.83 11.49 -13.62
CA VAL A 115 11.31 11.17 -12.30
C VAL A 115 10.83 12.45 -11.64
N TYR A 116 9.57 12.48 -11.24
CA TYR A 116 9.07 13.42 -10.26
C TYR A 116 9.34 12.83 -8.87
N LEU A 117 9.86 13.62 -7.93
CA LEU A 117 10.09 13.24 -6.53
C LEU A 117 9.14 14.03 -5.64
N GLY A 118 8.20 13.35 -4.98
CA GLY A 118 7.19 13.94 -4.11
C GLY A 118 7.31 13.46 -2.65
N HIS A 119 6.21 13.58 -1.90
CA HIS A 119 6.14 13.22 -0.48
C HIS A 119 5.37 11.94 -0.22
N ALA A 120 4.26 11.70 -0.92
CA ALA A 120 3.35 10.58 -0.72
C ALA A 120 2.86 10.01 -2.06
N GLY A 121 2.40 8.75 -2.08
CA GLY A 121 1.77 8.17 -3.27
C GLY A 121 0.64 9.03 -3.83
N THR A 122 -0.08 9.72 -2.96
CA THR A 122 -1.14 10.68 -3.34
C THR A 122 -0.66 11.73 -4.33
N ASP A 123 0.46 12.39 -4.07
CA ASP A 123 0.98 13.43 -4.97
C ASP A 123 1.62 12.83 -6.24
N ALA A 124 2.26 11.68 -6.14
CA ALA A 124 2.79 10.97 -7.30
C ALA A 124 1.67 10.58 -8.28
N ASN A 125 0.55 10.06 -7.78
CA ASN A 125 -0.62 9.72 -8.60
C ASN A 125 -1.30 10.96 -9.19
N ASP A 126 -1.49 12.02 -8.40
CA ASP A 126 -2.05 13.28 -8.90
C ASP A 126 -1.22 13.87 -10.04
N VAL A 127 0.12 13.87 -9.88
CA VAL A 127 1.05 14.33 -10.93
C VAL A 127 0.98 13.42 -12.15
N ALA A 128 0.96 12.11 -11.99
CA ALA A 128 0.86 11.15 -13.10
C ALA A 128 -0.41 11.37 -13.94
N LEU A 129 -1.55 11.59 -13.30
CA LEU A 129 -2.82 11.83 -13.98
C LEU A 129 -2.87 13.18 -14.70
N ARG A 130 -2.36 14.25 -14.05
CA ARG A 130 -2.23 15.56 -14.70
C ARG A 130 -1.29 15.51 -15.90
N ALA A 131 -0.16 14.83 -15.75
CA ALA A 131 0.79 14.60 -16.84
C ALA A 131 0.17 13.84 -18.01
N ALA A 132 -0.62 12.79 -17.72
CA ALA A 132 -1.33 12.02 -18.73
C ALA A 132 -2.37 12.87 -19.49
N ARG A 133 -3.17 13.65 -18.78
CA ARG A 133 -4.13 14.58 -19.39
C ARG A 133 -3.43 15.61 -20.29
N HIS A 134 -2.32 16.16 -19.83
CA HIS A 134 -1.55 17.15 -20.60
C HIS A 134 -0.93 16.52 -21.86
N ALA A 135 -0.27 15.37 -21.71
CA ALA A 135 0.42 14.69 -22.82
C ALA A 135 -0.54 14.20 -23.91
N THR A 136 -1.76 13.80 -23.56
CA THR A 136 -2.76 13.28 -24.50
C THR A 136 -3.72 14.34 -25.03
N GLY A 137 -3.85 15.48 -24.33
CA GLY A 137 -4.90 16.47 -24.58
C GLY A 137 -6.31 15.98 -24.25
N ARG A 138 -6.43 14.85 -23.55
CA ARG A 138 -7.70 14.20 -23.16
C ARG A 138 -7.97 14.40 -21.69
N ARG A 139 -9.22 14.15 -21.25
CA ARG A 139 -9.62 14.45 -19.86
C ARG A 139 -9.97 13.23 -19.03
N ARG A 140 -10.64 12.24 -19.64
CA ARG A 140 -11.19 11.08 -18.93
C ARG A 140 -10.09 10.19 -18.35
N ILE A 141 -10.32 9.74 -17.13
CA ILE A 141 -9.49 8.70 -16.47
C ILE A 141 -10.36 7.46 -16.28
N ILE A 142 -9.83 6.30 -16.60
CA ILE A 142 -10.39 5.02 -16.18
C ILE A 142 -9.61 4.56 -14.95
N ALA A 143 -10.34 4.27 -13.87
CA ALA A 143 -9.84 3.63 -12.66
C ALA A 143 -10.74 2.44 -12.31
N PHE A 144 -10.42 1.73 -11.23
CA PHE A 144 -11.17 0.54 -10.84
C PHE A 144 -11.96 0.78 -9.56
N GLU A 145 -13.16 0.20 -9.49
CA GLU A 145 -13.99 0.17 -8.27
C GLU A 145 -13.16 -0.36 -7.10
N HIS A 146 -13.36 0.22 -5.91
CA HIS A 146 -12.65 -0.11 -4.68
C HIS A 146 -11.12 0.13 -4.72
N GLY A 147 -10.56 0.72 -5.78
CA GLY A 147 -9.14 1.08 -5.85
C GLY A 147 -8.79 2.23 -4.91
N TYR A 148 -7.55 2.29 -4.44
CA TYR A 148 -7.02 3.39 -3.63
C TYR A 148 -5.79 4.01 -4.28
N HIS A 149 -5.89 5.29 -4.63
CA HIS A 149 -4.80 6.02 -5.29
C HIS A 149 -4.33 7.25 -4.51
N GLY A 150 -4.93 7.51 -3.35
CA GLY A 150 -4.53 8.60 -2.46
C GLY A 150 -5.69 9.25 -1.75
N GLY A 151 -5.40 10.05 -0.72
CA GLY A 151 -6.38 10.64 0.18
C GLY A 151 -6.62 12.14 -0.02
N LEU A 152 -6.10 12.78 -1.08
CA LEU A 152 -6.28 14.21 -1.35
C LEU A 152 -6.38 14.48 -2.87
N GLY A 153 -7.03 15.57 -3.24
CA GLY A 153 -7.10 16.08 -4.61
C GLY A 153 -7.67 15.09 -5.61
N THR A 154 -7.11 15.06 -6.83
CA THR A 154 -7.55 14.15 -7.89
C THR A 154 -7.36 12.69 -7.49
N SER A 155 -6.30 12.35 -6.77
CA SER A 155 -6.04 10.97 -6.32
C SER A 155 -7.16 10.45 -5.42
N MET A 156 -7.71 11.27 -4.50
CA MET A 156 -8.88 10.92 -3.69
C MET A 156 -10.13 10.79 -4.55
N ALA A 157 -10.36 11.74 -5.46
CA ALA A 157 -11.56 11.81 -6.28
C ALA A 157 -11.67 10.69 -7.34
N ILE A 158 -10.60 9.92 -7.59
CA ILE A 158 -10.59 8.74 -8.45
C ILE A 158 -10.49 7.42 -7.67
N SER A 159 -10.30 7.48 -6.35
CA SER A 159 -10.18 6.28 -5.50
C SER A 159 -11.57 5.71 -5.17
N GLY A 160 -11.85 4.49 -5.66
CA GLY A 160 -13.13 3.83 -5.44
C GLY A 160 -13.51 3.71 -3.97
N VAL A 161 -12.55 3.37 -3.09
CA VAL A 161 -12.81 3.28 -1.63
C VAL A 161 -13.30 4.60 -1.01
N HIS A 162 -12.78 5.75 -1.48
CA HIS A 162 -13.26 7.03 -0.99
C HIS A 162 -14.63 7.40 -1.56
N ILE A 163 -14.88 7.04 -2.83
CA ILE A 163 -16.19 7.24 -3.46
C ILE A 163 -17.24 6.38 -2.78
N ASP A 164 -16.94 5.13 -2.45
CA ASP A 164 -17.81 4.24 -1.67
C ASP A 164 -18.12 4.81 -0.28
N ALA A 165 -17.15 5.54 0.30
CA ALA A 165 -17.31 6.26 1.57
C ALA A 165 -17.97 7.66 1.43
N GLY A 166 -18.45 8.02 0.24
CA GLY A 166 -19.20 9.26 -0.01
C GLY A 166 -18.36 10.45 -0.52
N ALA A 167 -17.10 10.26 -0.91
CA ALA A 167 -16.34 11.32 -1.57
C ALA A 167 -16.92 11.66 -2.94
N ILE A 168 -16.80 12.93 -3.34
CA ILE A 168 -17.25 13.39 -4.65
C ILE A 168 -16.26 12.91 -5.71
N PRO A 169 -16.71 12.14 -6.72
CA PRO A 169 -15.83 11.65 -7.76
C PRO A 169 -15.38 12.79 -8.70
N GLU A 170 -14.23 12.60 -9.33
CA GLU A 170 -13.75 13.45 -10.43
C GLU A 170 -14.78 13.45 -11.58
N PRO A 171 -15.16 14.60 -12.17
CA PRO A 171 -16.19 14.67 -13.21
C PRO A 171 -15.93 13.82 -14.45
N ASP A 172 -14.66 13.67 -14.83
CA ASP A 172 -14.23 12.88 -16.00
C ASP A 172 -13.68 11.50 -15.58
N LEU A 173 -14.22 10.90 -14.52
CA LEU A 173 -13.87 9.55 -14.06
C LEU A 173 -14.80 8.49 -14.67
N THR A 174 -14.24 7.36 -15.03
CA THR A 174 -14.98 6.12 -15.28
C THR A 174 -14.42 5.04 -14.35
N LEU A 175 -15.25 4.49 -13.48
CA LEU A 175 -14.92 3.31 -12.69
C LEU A 175 -15.34 2.04 -13.44
N VAL A 176 -14.46 1.05 -13.40
CA VAL A 176 -14.69 -0.29 -13.99
C VAL A 176 -14.51 -1.32 -12.87
N PRO A 177 -15.34 -2.36 -12.79
CA PRO A 177 -15.13 -3.42 -11.82
C PRO A 177 -13.74 -4.04 -11.95
N TYR A 178 -13.03 -4.16 -10.81
CA TYR A 178 -11.77 -4.90 -10.76
C TYR A 178 -12.05 -6.40 -10.86
N PRO A 179 -11.29 -7.18 -11.65
CA PRO A 179 -11.57 -8.61 -11.81
C PRO A 179 -11.16 -9.41 -10.56
N ASP A 180 -12.11 -9.61 -9.67
CA ASP A 180 -11.97 -10.37 -8.42
C ASP A 180 -12.41 -11.83 -8.64
N PRO A 181 -11.48 -12.82 -8.63
CA PRO A 181 -11.82 -14.22 -8.85
C PRO A 181 -12.69 -14.84 -7.74
N TYR A 182 -12.60 -14.33 -6.52
CA TYR A 182 -13.41 -14.83 -5.41
C TYR A 182 -14.83 -14.26 -5.42
N ARG A 183 -14.99 -12.98 -5.84
CA ARG A 183 -16.27 -12.28 -5.96
C ARG A 183 -16.47 -11.75 -7.38
N PRO A 184 -16.57 -12.63 -8.38
CA PRO A 184 -16.67 -12.19 -9.76
C PRO A 184 -17.98 -11.42 -10.00
N TRP A 185 -17.88 -10.26 -10.68
CA TRP A 185 -19.02 -9.42 -11.03
C TRP A 185 -19.79 -9.94 -12.26
N THR A 186 -19.22 -10.92 -12.96
CA THR A 186 -19.79 -11.62 -14.13
C THR A 186 -19.46 -13.11 -14.02
N ASP A 187 -19.70 -13.89 -15.08
CA ASP A 187 -19.33 -15.30 -15.12
C ASP A 187 -17.81 -15.48 -14.84
N PRO A 188 -17.41 -16.33 -13.88
CA PRO A 188 -16.01 -16.53 -13.53
C PRO A 188 -15.11 -16.90 -14.70
N ASP A 189 -15.61 -17.68 -15.68
CA ASP A 189 -14.83 -18.15 -16.81
C ASP A 189 -14.59 -17.03 -17.85
N THR A 190 -15.42 -15.99 -17.87
CA THR A 190 -15.30 -14.84 -18.77
C THR A 190 -14.84 -13.57 -18.07
N LEU A 191 -14.67 -13.57 -16.74
CA LEU A 191 -14.40 -12.41 -15.90
C LEU A 191 -13.37 -11.46 -16.50
N LEU A 192 -12.18 -11.99 -16.87
CA LEU A 192 -11.13 -11.16 -17.45
C LEU A 192 -11.50 -10.62 -18.83
N ALA A 193 -12.16 -11.43 -19.67
CA ALA A 193 -12.56 -11.01 -21.00
C ALA A 193 -13.63 -9.90 -20.93
N ASP A 194 -14.60 -10.02 -20.04
CA ASP A 194 -15.68 -9.05 -19.85
C ASP A 194 -15.15 -7.74 -19.27
N THR A 195 -14.21 -7.82 -18.31
CA THR A 195 -13.53 -6.63 -17.78
C THR A 195 -12.78 -5.90 -18.90
N MET A 196 -12.03 -6.63 -19.73
CA MET A 196 -11.32 -6.01 -20.86
C MET A 196 -12.27 -5.44 -21.91
N ALA A 197 -13.38 -6.10 -22.21
CA ALA A 197 -14.39 -5.59 -23.13
C ALA A 197 -15.02 -4.28 -22.60
N LEU A 198 -15.24 -4.17 -21.30
CA LEU A 198 -15.75 -2.95 -20.68
C LEU A 198 -14.73 -1.81 -20.77
N VAL A 199 -13.46 -2.05 -20.42
CA VAL A 199 -12.37 -1.09 -20.59
C VAL A 199 -12.24 -0.64 -22.05
N GLN A 200 -12.27 -1.60 -22.99
CA GLN A 200 -12.18 -1.32 -24.43
C GLN A 200 -13.32 -0.41 -24.92
N ARG A 201 -14.53 -0.65 -24.45
CA ARG A 201 -15.70 0.18 -24.80
C ARG A 201 -15.47 1.64 -24.41
N HIS A 202 -15.00 1.90 -23.19
CA HIS A 202 -14.72 3.27 -22.76
C HIS A 202 -13.51 3.90 -23.47
N LEU A 203 -12.48 3.12 -23.78
CA LEU A 203 -11.34 3.59 -24.58
C LEU A 203 -11.73 3.99 -25.99
N ALA A 204 -12.72 3.31 -26.58
CA ALA A 204 -13.20 3.57 -27.95
C ALA A 204 -13.89 4.93 -28.10
N ASP A 205 -14.34 5.56 -27.01
CA ASP A 205 -14.86 6.95 -27.02
C ASP A 205 -13.79 7.98 -27.42
N GLY A 206 -12.50 7.64 -27.29
CA GLY A 206 -11.37 8.43 -27.79
C GLY A 206 -10.94 9.59 -26.89
N ASP A 207 -11.57 9.80 -25.74
CA ASP A 207 -11.31 10.89 -24.79
C ASP A 207 -10.58 10.47 -23.52
N VAL A 208 -10.17 9.20 -23.38
CA VAL A 208 -9.45 8.67 -22.24
C VAL A 208 -7.98 9.06 -22.29
N ALA A 209 -7.51 9.79 -21.27
CA ALA A 209 -6.12 10.18 -21.08
C ALA A 209 -5.28 9.03 -20.54
N ALA A 210 -5.78 8.35 -19.52
CA ALA A 210 -5.09 7.25 -18.87
C ALA A 210 -6.04 6.20 -18.28
N VAL A 211 -5.51 4.98 -18.16
CA VAL A 211 -6.01 3.93 -17.27
C VAL A 211 -5.03 3.85 -16.10
N ILE A 212 -5.50 4.06 -14.87
CA ILE A 212 -4.70 3.86 -13.64
C ILE A 212 -5.12 2.56 -12.96
N VAL A 213 -4.14 1.78 -12.50
CA VAL A 213 -4.39 0.45 -11.94
C VAL A 213 -3.35 0.07 -10.89
N GLU A 214 -3.81 -0.56 -9.81
CA GLU A 214 -2.96 -1.31 -8.88
C GLU A 214 -2.75 -2.73 -9.44
N PRO A 215 -1.51 -3.27 -9.52
CA PRO A 215 -1.27 -4.66 -9.97
C PRO A 215 -1.94 -5.73 -9.10
N ILE A 216 -2.07 -5.46 -7.82
CA ILE A 216 -2.90 -6.13 -6.83
C ILE A 216 -3.66 -5.02 -6.14
N GLN A 217 -4.98 -5.08 -6.14
CA GLN A 217 -5.79 -4.05 -5.50
C GLN A 217 -5.74 -4.25 -3.99
N SER A 218 -5.03 -3.37 -3.26
CA SER A 218 -4.72 -3.57 -1.86
C SER A 218 -5.88 -3.21 -0.93
N ASP A 219 -6.21 -1.92 -0.83
CA ASP A 219 -7.29 -1.46 0.07
C ASP A 219 -8.67 -1.96 -0.39
N GLY A 220 -8.83 -2.31 -1.66
CA GLY A 220 -9.97 -3.01 -2.20
C GLY A 220 -10.09 -4.48 -1.79
N GLY A 221 -9.20 -5.00 -0.94
CA GLY A 221 -9.29 -6.35 -0.37
C GLY A 221 -8.17 -7.30 -0.75
N VAL A 222 -6.98 -6.81 -1.08
CA VAL A 222 -5.82 -7.60 -1.54
C VAL A 222 -6.19 -8.50 -2.72
N ILE A 223 -6.91 -7.94 -3.70
CA ILE A 223 -7.40 -8.68 -4.85
C ILE A 223 -6.28 -8.95 -5.84
N VAL A 224 -5.99 -10.22 -6.08
CA VAL A 224 -5.06 -10.69 -7.10
C VAL A 224 -5.85 -10.96 -8.38
N PRO A 225 -5.63 -10.20 -9.46
CA PRO A 225 -6.40 -10.36 -10.67
C PRO A 225 -6.00 -11.65 -11.42
N PRO A 226 -6.84 -12.15 -12.33
CA PRO A 226 -6.47 -13.26 -13.22
C PRO A 226 -5.22 -12.93 -14.04
N ALA A 227 -4.40 -13.95 -14.33
CA ALA A 227 -3.18 -13.81 -15.13
C ALA A 227 -3.49 -13.18 -16.51
N GLY A 228 -2.60 -12.28 -16.96
CA GLY A 228 -2.76 -11.55 -18.20
C GLY A 228 -3.58 -10.26 -18.07
N PHE A 229 -3.99 -9.87 -16.88
CA PHE A 229 -4.77 -8.65 -16.67
C PHE A 229 -3.99 -7.39 -17.10
N LEU A 230 -2.78 -7.19 -16.55
CA LEU A 230 -1.96 -6.03 -16.92
C LEU A 230 -1.49 -6.07 -18.36
N THR A 231 -1.15 -7.26 -18.87
CA THR A 231 -0.75 -7.46 -20.28
C THR A 231 -1.87 -7.02 -21.23
N ARG A 232 -3.12 -7.41 -20.96
CA ARG A 232 -4.27 -7.01 -21.79
C ARG A 232 -4.57 -5.52 -21.66
N LEU A 233 -4.48 -4.94 -20.45
CA LEU A 233 -4.59 -3.48 -20.27
C LEU A 233 -3.53 -2.73 -21.07
N ARG A 234 -2.27 -3.22 -21.06
CA ARG A 234 -1.18 -2.63 -21.86
C ARG A 234 -1.50 -2.65 -23.37
N VAL A 235 -2.04 -3.76 -23.86
CA VAL A 235 -2.43 -3.88 -25.30
C VAL A 235 -3.51 -2.86 -25.63
N LEU A 236 -4.58 -2.80 -24.83
CA LEU A 236 -5.69 -1.87 -25.04
C LEU A 236 -5.25 -0.40 -24.96
N THR A 237 -4.50 -0.01 -23.94
CA THR A 237 -4.05 1.38 -23.78
C THR A 237 -3.18 1.82 -24.96
N ARG A 238 -2.30 0.95 -25.49
CA ARG A 238 -1.53 1.23 -26.72
C ARG A 238 -2.43 1.39 -27.93
N GLN A 239 -3.39 0.49 -28.12
CA GLN A 239 -4.30 0.50 -29.29
C GLN A 239 -5.10 1.81 -29.36
N TYR A 240 -5.52 2.35 -28.21
CA TYR A 240 -6.33 3.57 -28.13
C TYR A 240 -5.53 4.83 -27.77
N ALA A 241 -4.22 4.74 -27.73
CA ALA A 241 -3.30 5.84 -27.38
C ALA A 241 -3.67 6.54 -26.06
N ALA A 242 -4.13 5.78 -25.07
CA ALA A 242 -4.25 6.17 -23.68
C ALA A 242 -2.98 5.75 -22.93
N LEU A 243 -2.59 6.46 -21.85
CA LEU A 243 -1.46 6.06 -21.05
C LEU A 243 -1.85 4.99 -20.02
N LEU A 244 -0.99 4.00 -19.80
CA LEU A 244 -1.11 3.07 -18.68
C LEU A 244 -0.29 3.59 -17.50
N VAL A 245 -0.98 3.94 -16.42
CA VAL A 245 -0.38 4.32 -15.14
C VAL A 245 -0.49 3.12 -14.20
N VAL A 246 0.63 2.59 -13.74
CA VAL A 246 0.65 1.48 -12.78
C VAL A 246 1.03 2.03 -11.41
N ASP A 247 0.09 1.91 -10.48
CA ASP A 247 0.26 2.32 -9.10
C ASP A 247 0.94 1.20 -8.30
N GLU A 248 2.23 1.37 -8.05
CA GLU A 248 3.08 0.47 -7.27
C GLU A 248 3.34 0.98 -5.84
N VAL A 249 2.61 1.99 -5.40
CA VAL A 249 2.82 2.66 -4.11
C VAL A 249 2.77 1.68 -2.95
N LYS A 250 1.90 0.68 -3.00
CA LYS A 250 1.71 -0.30 -1.92
C LYS A 250 2.37 -1.65 -2.21
N VAL A 251 2.32 -2.11 -3.44
CA VAL A 251 2.72 -3.48 -3.82
C VAL A 251 4.08 -3.59 -4.50
N GLY A 252 4.71 -2.47 -4.82
CA GLY A 252 6.05 -2.40 -5.36
C GLY A 252 7.16 -2.69 -4.34
N LEU A 253 8.41 -2.49 -4.75
CA LEU A 253 9.59 -2.56 -3.91
C LEU A 253 9.70 -3.89 -3.16
N SER A 254 9.65 -4.99 -3.91
CA SER A 254 9.81 -6.38 -3.46
C SER A 254 8.66 -6.98 -2.65
N ARG A 255 7.58 -6.23 -2.37
CA ARG A 255 6.45 -6.67 -1.56
C ARG A 255 5.82 -7.97 -2.07
N THR A 256 5.65 -8.11 -3.39
CA THR A 256 5.00 -9.25 -4.04
C THR A 256 5.97 -10.36 -4.45
N GLY A 257 7.24 -10.26 -4.04
CA GLY A 257 8.28 -11.20 -4.44
C GLY A 257 8.99 -10.84 -5.76
N HIS A 258 8.70 -9.67 -6.31
CA HIS A 258 9.39 -9.05 -7.46
C HIS A 258 9.68 -7.59 -7.11
N LEU A 259 10.74 -7.01 -7.67
CA LEU A 259 11.08 -5.61 -7.37
C LEU A 259 9.88 -4.69 -7.62
N MET A 260 9.17 -4.87 -8.74
CA MET A 260 7.89 -4.25 -9.04
C MET A 260 6.84 -5.34 -9.31
N ALA A 261 5.62 -5.15 -8.86
CA ALA A 261 4.56 -6.14 -9.03
C ALA A 261 4.20 -6.35 -10.51
N HIS A 262 4.26 -5.31 -11.34
CA HIS A 262 3.99 -5.43 -12.80
C HIS A 262 5.06 -6.26 -13.55
N HIS A 263 6.23 -6.51 -12.97
CA HIS A 263 7.23 -7.41 -13.56
C HIS A 263 6.75 -8.86 -13.62
N ILE A 264 5.74 -9.25 -12.84
CA ILE A 264 5.15 -10.59 -12.89
C ILE A 264 4.59 -10.92 -14.28
N GLU A 265 4.12 -9.90 -15.01
CA GLU A 265 3.56 -10.05 -16.37
C GLU A 265 4.45 -9.40 -17.45
N ASP A 266 5.71 -9.04 -17.13
CA ASP A 266 6.65 -8.38 -18.04
C ASP A 266 6.07 -7.14 -18.76
N VAL A 267 5.18 -6.41 -18.08
CA VAL A 267 4.55 -5.22 -18.64
C VAL A 267 5.46 -4.01 -18.47
N VAL A 268 5.58 -3.20 -19.53
CA VAL A 268 6.24 -1.89 -19.49
C VAL A 268 5.15 -0.80 -19.54
N PRO A 269 4.81 -0.16 -18.40
CA PRO A 269 3.82 0.91 -18.32
C PRO A 269 4.32 2.21 -18.97
N ASP A 270 3.43 3.18 -19.14
CA ASP A 270 3.84 4.54 -19.51
C ASP A 270 4.33 5.31 -18.28
N ILE A 271 3.62 5.20 -17.15
CA ILE A 271 4.01 5.82 -15.89
C ILE A 271 3.89 4.78 -14.77
N VAL A 272 4.88 4.76 -13.88
CA VAL A 272 4.86 4.01 -12.62
C VAL A 272 4.90 5.01 -11.47
N THR A 273 4.06 4.80 -10.45
CA THR A 273 4.09 5.60 -9.23
C THR A 273 4.57 4.76 -8.04
N LEU A 274 5.40 5.34 -7.20
CA LEU A 274 5.98 4.75 -5.99
C LEU A 274 5.76 5.67 -4.79
N GLY A 275 5.78 5.09 -3.61
CA GLY A 275 5.68 5.82 -2.34
C GLY A 275 5.98 4.90 -1.17
N LYS A 276 5.39 5.16 -0.02
CA LYS A 276 5.46 4.28 1.16
C LYS A 276 6.88 3.76 1.42
N ALA A 277 7.14 2.47 1.13
CA ALA A 277 8.44 1.82 1.36
C ALA A 277 9.64 2.53 0.70
N LEU A 278 9.42 3.32 -0.37
CA LEU A 278 10.49 4.06 -1.04
C LEU A 278 11.24 4.99 -0.07
N GLY A 279 10.53 5.61 0.87
CA GLY A 279 11.12 6.51 1.86
C GLY A 279 11.71 5.80 3.09
N GLY A 280 11.54 4.47 3.21
CA GLY A 280 12.01 3.74 4.40
C GLY A 280 11.39 4.24 5.72
N GLY A 281 10.15 4.72 5.67
CA GLY A 281 9.44 5.37 6.78
C GLY A 281 9.43 6.90 6.73
N LEU A 282 10.18 7.53 5.79
CA LEU A 282 10.16 8.98 5.57
C LEU A 282 9.23 9.35 4.40
N PRO A 283 8.68 10.59 4.39
CA PRO A 283 7.90 11.09 3.26
C PRO A 283 8.74 11.13 1.97
N LEU A 284 8.41 10.24 1.04
CA LEU A 284 9.02 10.17 -0.29
C LEU A 284 8.09 9.44 -1.24
N SER A 285 7.92 9.98 -2.43
CA SER A 285 7.22 9.34 -3.54
C SER A 285 7.91 9.63 -4.86
N ALA A 286 7.54 8.89 -5.90
CA ALA A 286 8.03 9.14 -7.24
C ALA A 286 6.94 8.83 -8.28
N ALA A 287 6.91 9.63 -9.37
CA ALA A 287 6.28 9.25 -10.62
C ALA A 287 7.37 9.16 -11.69
N ILE A 288 7.44 8.02 -12.37
CA ILE A 288 8.49 7.70 -13.34
C ILE A 288 7.81 7.48 -14.70
N GLY A 289 8.20 8.23 -15.72
CA GLY A 289 7.56 8.13 -17.02
C GLY A 289 8.25 8.93 -18.12
N PRO A 290 7.61 9.04 -19.30
CA PRO A 290 8.21 9.74 -20.44
C PRO A 290 8.32 11.25 -20.19
N ALA A 291 9.44 11.84 -20.62
CA ALA A 291 9.68 13.28 -20.54
C ALA A 291 8.58 14.10 -21.21
N SER A 292 7.99 13.60 -22.28
CA SER A 292 6.86 14.24 -22.96
C SER A 292 5.62 14.44 -22.09
N ALA A 293 5.48 13.64 -21.04
CA ALA A 293 4.39 13.78 -20.07
C ALA A 293 4.84 14.57 -18.82
N LEU A 294 6.03 14.27 -18.28
CA LEU A 294 6.45 14.78 -16.96
C LEU A 294 7.19 16.14 -17.01
N ASP A 295 7.70 16.58 -18.17
CA ASP A 295 8.41 17.87 -18.30
C ASP A 295 7.46 19.05 -18.56
N THR A 296 6.16 18.81 -18.86
CA THR A 296 5.23 19.88 -19.27
C THR A 296 3.85 19.77 -18.63
N PRO A 297 3.24 20.92 -18.29
CA PRO A 297 3.85 22.24 -18.26
C PRO A 297 4.83 22.36 -17.09
N ALA A 298 5.94 23.09 -17.30
CA ALA A 298 6.91 23.32 -16.25
C ALA A 298 6.24 23.99 -15.03
N ALA A 299 6.72 23.66 -13.83
CA ALA A 299 6.22 24.19 -12.56
C ALA A 299 4.73 23.89 -12.25
N SER A 300 4.17 22.85 -12.83
CA SER A 300 2.77 22.46 -12.60
C SER A 300 2.54 21.60 -11.33
N ALA A 301 3.59 21.14 -10.66
CA ALA A 301 3.52 20.25 -9.51
C ALA A 301 4.54 20.67 -8.43
N LEU A 302 4.31 21.85 -7.84
CA LEU A 302 5.22 22.44 -6.89
C LEU A 302 4.77 22.19 -5.45
N MET A 303 5.67 21.64 -4.64
CA MET A 303 5.56 21.60 -3.18
C MET A 303 6.93 21.98 -2.58
N THR A 304 6.95 22.76 -1.52
CA THR A 304 8.16 23.43 -1.01
C THR A 304 9.29 22.47 -0.71
N THR A 305 9.03 21.30 -0.16
CA THR A 305 10.04 20.35 0.32
C THR A 305 10.16 19.09 -0.56
N ILE A 306 9.72 19.15 -1.81
CA ILE A 306 9.87 18.01 -2.74
C ILE A 306 11.33 17.68 -2.98
N GLY A 307 11.61 16.39 -3.15
CA GLY A 307 12.99 15.92 -3.32
C GLY A 307 13.89 16.29 -2.14
N ASN A 308 13.35 16.27 -0.91
CA ASN A 308 14.12 16.56 0.29
C ASN A 308 15.36 15.67 0.37
N PRO A 309 16.58 16.23 0.62
CA PRO A 309 17.82 15.47 0.57
C PRO A 309 17.88 14.32 1.59
N VAL A 310 17.25 14.45 2.75
CA VAL A 310 17.21 13.41 3.79
C VAL A 310 16.32 12.25 3.34
N SER A 311 15.12 12.56 2.81
CA SER A 311 14.24 11.54 2.24
C SER A 311 14.86 10.86 1.01
N CYS A 312 15.55 11.62 0.14
CA CYS A 312 16.26 11.05 -1.01
C CYS A 312 17.40 10.12 -0.59
N ALA A 313 18.15 10.47 0.48
CA ALA A 313 19.20 9.60 1.02
C ALA A 313 18.60 8.29 1.59
N ALA A 314 17.47 8.37 2.27
CA ALA A 314 16.73 7.18 2.71
C ALA A 314 16.31 6.31 1.53
N GLY A 315 15.73 6.91 0.47
CA GLY A 315 15.32 6.21 -0.74
C GLY A 315 16.48 5.51 -1.45
N LEU A 316 17.65 6.16 -1.55
CA LEU A 316 18.87 5.53 -2.08
C LEU A 316 19.28 4.29 -1.25
N ALA A 317 19.25 4.40 0.08
CA ALA A 317 19.56 3.27 0.96
C ALA A 317 18.53 2.13 0.80
N VAL A 318 17.25 2.44 0.63
CA VAL A 318 16.19 1.45 0.35
C VAL A 318 16.48 0.72 -0.96
N LEU A 319 16.71 1.45 -2.06
CA LEU A 319 16.98 0.84 -3.37
C LEU A 319 18.23 -0.04 -3.35
N ASP A 320 19.29 0.41 -2.67
CA ASP A 320 20.52 -0.36 -2.55
C ASP A 320 20.34 -1.66 -1.73
N ILE A 321 19.48 -1.65 -0.69
CA ILE A 321 19.13 -2.86 0.07
C ILE A 321 18.33 -3.85 -0.78
N LEU A 322 17.45 -3.36 -1.67
CA LEU A 322 16.59 -4.22 -2.48
C LEU A 322 17.25 -4.75 -3.76
N ARG A 323 18.40 -4.19 -4.15
CA ARG A 323 19.02 -4.40 -5.46
C ARG A 323 19.40 -5.85 -5.76
N ASP A 324 19.85 -6.61 -4.76
CA ASP A 324 20.30 -8.00 -4.94
C ASP A 324 19.14 -9.01 -5.06
N GLY A 325 17.90 -8.58 -4.85
CA GLY A 325 16.70 -9.42 -4.92
C GLY A 325 16.50 -10.36 -3.73
N ALA A 326 17.39 -10.37 -2.75
CA ALA A 326 17.30 -11.29 -1.62
C ALA A 326 16.00 -11.11 -0.82
N LEU A 327 15.57 -9.84 -0.62
CA LEU A 327 14.31 -9.56 0.07
C LEU A 327 13.08 -9.88 -0.78
N ALA A 328 13.17 -9.82 -2.11
CA ALA A 328 12.10 -10.29 -2.99
C ALA A 328 11.92 -11.81 -2.86
N GLN A 329 13.01 -12.56 -2.86
CA GLN A 329 12.95 -14.00 -2.62
C GLN A 329 12.44 -14.32 -1.21
N ALA A 330 12.92 -13.62 -0.19
CA ALA A 330 12.44 -13.79 1.18
C ALA A 330 10.92 -13.51 1.28
N ALA A 331 10.41 -12.50 0.56
CA ALA A 331 8.98 -12.23 0.52
C ALA A 331 8.17 -13.38 -0.08
N GLN A 332 8.68 -14.04 -1.13
CA GLN A 332 8.05 -15.24 -1.70
C GLN A 332 8.03 -16.39 -0.68
N ASP A 333 9.19 -16.70 -0.08
CA ASP A 333 9.33 -17.83 0.84
C ASP A 333 8.50 -17.64 2.11
N ARG A 334 8.55 -16.45 2.72
CA ARG A 334 7.78 -16.12 3.93
C ARG A 334 6.29 -15.99 3.65
N GLY A 335 5.94 -15.45 2.47
CA GLY A 335 4.55 -15.36 2.03
C GLY A 335 3.93 -16.74 1.82
N ALA A 336 4.66 -17.67 1.19
CA ALA A 336 4.23 -19.06 1.04
C ALA A 336 4.06 -19.73 2.40
N GLN A 337 5.06 -19.64 3.29
CA GLN A 337 5.00 -20.18 4.65
C GLN A 337 3.75 -19.72 5.41
N LEU A 338 3.47 -18.40 5.40
CA LEU A 338 2.31 -17.84 6.10
C LEU A 338 1.00 -18.30 5.47
N THR A 339 0.90 -18.25 4.15
CA THR A 339 -0.30 -18.65 3.42
C THR A 339 -0.63 -20.14 3.64
N ASP A 340 0.38 -21.00 3.63
CA ASP A 340 0.21 -22.45 3.87
C ASP A 340 -0.24 -22.73 5.32
N ALA A 341 0.31 -22.02 6.30
CA ALA A 341 -0.13 -22.11 7.69
C ALA A 341 -1.59 -21.68 7.87
N LEU A 342 -1.98 -20.57 7.25
CA LEU A 342 -3.35 -20.07 7.30
C LEU A 342 -4.33 -21.01 6.56
N ARG A 343 -3.95 -21.58 5.43
CA ARG A 343 -4.77 -22.59 4.72
C ARG A 343 -4.93 -23.87 5.52
N HIS A 344 -3.87 -24.32 6.20
CA HIS A 344 -3.96 -25.47 7.09
C HIS A 344 -4.96 -25.22 8.23
N TYR A 345 -4.91 -24.03 8.82
CA TYR A 345 -5.88 -23.63 9.84
C TYR A 345 -7.31 -23.55 9.27
N ALA A 346 -7.51 -22.96 8.10
CA ALA A 346 -8.84 -22.86 7.48
C ALA A 346 -9.48 -24.22 7.15
N ALA A 347 -8.64 -25.27 7.00
CA ALA A 347 -9.09 -26.65 6.80
C ALA A 347 -9.27 -27.44 8.10
N SER A 348 -9.12 -26.83 9.27
CA SER A 348 -9.22 -27.47 10.58
C SER A 348 -10.64 -27.32 11.17
N ASP A 349 -10.87 -27.99 12.32
CA ASP A 349 -12.09 -27.87 13.09
C ASP A 349 -12.03 -26.75 14.15
N GLN A 350 -11.11 -25.79 14.02
CA GLN A 350 -10.98 -24.68 14.95
C GLN A 350 -12.16 -23.70 14.81
N PRO A 351 -12.53 -22.99 15.87
CA PRO A 351 -13.74 -22.16 15.89
C PRO A 351 -13.80 -21.09 14.78
N GLY A 352 -12.69 -20.45 14.51
CA GLY A 352 -12.61 -19.40 13.50
C GLY A 352 -12.41 -19.91 12.06
N ALA A 353 -12.07 -21.19 11.88
CA ALA A 353 -11.75 -21.75 10.56
C ALA A 353 -12.92 -21.65 9.58
N ALA A 354 -14.16 -21.88 10.04
CA ALA A 354 -15.38 -21.81 9.23
C ALA A 354 -15.69 -20.38 8.73
N HIS A 355 -15.06 -19.37 9.30
CA HIS A 355 -15.22 -17.96 8.93
C HIS A 355 -14.18 -17.48 7.91
N ILE A 356 -13.22 -18.31 7.52
CA ILE A 356 -12.27 -17.96 6.46
C ILE A 356 -12.89 -18.27 5.10
N GLY A 357 -13.22 -17.20 4.36
CA GLY A 357 -13.79 -17.30 3.02
C GLY A 357 -12.75 -17.49 1.93
N ASP A 358 -11.62 -16.74 2.02
CA ASP A 358 -10.53 -16.81 1.05
C ASP A 358 -9.20 -16.36 1.68
N ILE A 359 -8.11 -16.96 1.22
CA ILE A 359 -6.73 -16.56 1.53
C ILE A 359 -6.00 -16.36 0.22
N ARG A 360 -5.68 -15.12 -0.07
CA ARG A 360 -5.09 -14.68 -1.35
C ARG A 360 -3.91 -13.75 -1.16
N GLY A 361 -3.11 -13.59 -2.17
CA GLY A 361 -1.98 -12.66 -2.15
C GLY A 361 -0.81 -13.11 -3.00
N ARG A 362 0.27 -12.33 -2.99
CA ARG A 362 1.57 -12.66 -3.58
C ARG A 362 2.68 -12.11 -2.70
N GLY A 363 3.71 -12.93 -2.46
CA GLY A 363 4.78 -12.57 -1.53
C GLY A 363 4.22 -12.24 -0.15
N LEU A 364 4.61 -11.11 0.40
CA LEU A 364 4.13 -10.58 1.69
C LEU A 364 3.02 -9.51 1.54
N ALA A 365 2.21 -9.59 0.49
CA ALA A 365 0.94 -8.90 0.36
C ALA A 365 -0.17 -9.95 0.43
N ILE A 366 -0.72 -10.22 1.61
CA ILE A 366 -1.66 -11.31 1.87
C ILE A 366 -2.95 -10.74 2.45
N GLY A 367 -4.09 -11.25 1.98
CA GLY A 367 -5.41 -10.96 2.50
C GLY A 367 -6.09 -12.23 3.01
N VAL A 368 -6.67 -12.15 4.20
CA VAL A 368 -7.55 -13.17 4.77
C VAL A 368 -8.96 -12.60 4.83
N GLU A 369 -9.84 -13.09 3.99
CA GLU A 369 -11.22 -12.64 3.91
C GLU A 369 -12.08 -13.37 4.93
N LEU A 370 -12.72 -12.62 5.83
CA LEU A 370 -13.63 -13.15 6.83
C LEU A 370 -15.09 -13.04 6.37
N VAL A 371 -15.83 -14.13 6.60
CA VAL A 371 -17.21 -14.31 6.15
C VAL A 371 -18.07 -14.91 7.27
N GLU A 372 -19.38 -14.79 7.15
CA GLU A 372 -20.31 -15.59 7.96
C GLU A 372 -20.03 -17.08 7.73
N ALA A 373 -19.97 -17.84 8.82
CA ALA A 373 -19.55 -19.24 8.80
C ALA A 373 -20.22 -20.08 7.69
N GLY A 374 -19.40 -20.70 6.86
CA GLY A 374 -19.85 -21.57 5.77
C GLY A 374 -20.54 -20.86 4.60
N THR A 375 -20.45 -19.52 4.51
CA THR A 375 -21.01 -18.71 3.42
C THR A 375 -19.94 -17.90 2.69
N LYS A 376 -20.37 -17.06 1.71
CA LYS A 376 -19.55 -16.00 1.13
C LYS A 376 -19.98 -14.59 1.60
N THR A 377 -20.91 -14.49 2.53
CA THR A 377 -21.36 -13.20 3.06
C THR A 377 -20.22 -12.55 3.84
N GLN A 378 -19.87 -11.32 3.50
CA GLN A 378 -18.82 -10.57 4.20
C GLN A 378 -19.20 -10.36 5.67
N ASP A 379 -18.22 -10.52 6.58
CA ASP A 379 -18.38 -10.27 8.00
C ASP A 379 -17.40 -9.20 8.51
N PRO A 380 -17.71 -7.91 8.30
CA PRO A 380 -16.85 -6.83 8.76
C PRO A 380 -16.79 -6.71 10.29
N VAL A 381 -17.83 -7.14 10.99
CA VAL A 381 -17.85 -7.12 12.46
C VAL A 381 -16.86 -8.13 13.01
N LEU A 382 -16.84 -9.34 12.46
CA LEU A 382 -15.86 -10.35 12.84
C LEU A 382 -14.43 -9.90 12.54
N ALA A 383 -14.20 -9.24 11.39
CA ALA A 383 -12.87 -8.71 11.04
C ALA A 383 -12.42 -7.65 12.03
N ALA A 384 -13.30 -6.71 12.41
CA ALA A 384 -12.98 -5.70 13.42
C ALA A 384 -12.64 -6.32 14.78
N LYS A 385 -13.42 -7.34 15.20
CA LYS A 385 -13.15 -8.09 16.44
C LYS A 385 -11.81 -8.85 16.36
N ALA A 386 -11.50 -9.47 15.24
CA ALA A 386 -10.28 -10.25 15.06
C ALA A 386 -9.03 -9.34 15.11
N VAL A 387 -9.05 -8.14 14.51
CA VAL A 387 -7.89 -7.23 14.60
C VAL A 387 -7.73 -6.63 15.99
N LEU A 388 -8.83 -6.38 16.74
CA LEU A 388 -8.76 -5.95 18.14
C LEU A 388 -8.24 -7.09 19.03
N ALA A 389 -8.69 -8.34 18.82
CA ALA A 389 -8.11 -9.52 19.48
C ALA A 389 -6.63 -9.65 19.20
N GLY A 390 -6.21 -9.47 17.94
CA GLY A 390 -4.81 -9.46 17.53
C GLY A 390 -3.99 -8.42 18.29
N TRP A 391 -4.50 -7.19 18.44
CA TRP A 391 -3.86 -6.16 19.27
C TRP A 391 -3.69 -6.63 20.72
N HIS A 392 -4.68 -7.27 21.33
CA HIS A 392 -4.57 -7.83 22.68
C HIS A 392 -3.54 -8.95 22.77
N LEU A 393 -3.45 -9.80 21.76
CA LEU A 393 -2.50 -10.92 21.67
C LEU A 393 -1.07 -10.49 21.30
N GLY A 394 -0.88 -9.26 20.81
CA GLY A 394 0.44 -8.71 20.53
C GLY A 394 0.81 -8.67 19.04
N ILE A 395 -0.15 -8.56 18.14
CA ILE A 395 0.07 -8.31 16.71
C ILE A 395 -0.71 -7.08 16.23
N ILE A 396 -0.22 -6.46 15.17
CA ILE A 396 -0.88 -5.37 14.44
C ILE A 396 -1.19 -5.85 13.03
N ALA A 397 -2.47 -5.89 12.67
CA ALA A 397 -2.97 -6.05 11.32
C ALA A 397 -4.21 -5.15 11.15
N TYR A 398 -4.52 -4.77 9.92
CA TYR A 398 -5.66 -3.88 9.66
C TYR A 398 -6.66 -4.53 8.72
N PRO A 399 -7.98 -4.29 8.90
CA PRO A 399 -8.97 -4.68 7.94
C PRO A 399 -8.98 -3.69 6.76
N VAL A 400 -9.10 -4.23 5.56
CA VAL A 400 -9.36 -3.49 4.32
C VAL A 400 -10.67 -4.00 3.71
N ARG A 401 -11.37 -3.16 2.94
CA ARG A 401 -12.70 -3.49 2.40
C ARG A 401 -13.69 -4.01 3.47
N GLY A 402 -13.47 -3.60 4.71
CA GLY A 402 -14.30 -3.98 5.86
C GLY A 402 -14.07 -5.39 6.43
N ASN A 403 -13.90 -6.42 5.61
CA ASN A 403 -13.84 -7.82 6.06
C ASN A 403 -12.57 -8.60 5.68
N VAL A 404 -11.57 -7.96 5.11
CA VAL A 404 -10.30 -8.60 4.74
C VAL A 404 -9.20 -8.13 5.68
N ILE A 405 -8.60 -9.04 6.44
CA ILE A 405 -7.40 -8.73 7.24
C ILE A 405 -6.21 -8.69 6.28
N GLU A 406 -5.61 -7.51 6.12
CA GLU A 406 -4.41 -7.32 5.32
C GLU A 406 -3.16 -7.61 6.16
N ILE A 407 -2.26 -8.43 5.60
CA ILE A 407 -1.03 -8.86 6.23
C ILE A 407 0.13 -8.47 5.31
N THR A 408 0.84 -7.41 5.72
CA THR A 408 1.93 -6.80 4.95
C THR A 408 3.13 -6.47 5.85
N PRO A 409 3.70 -7.47 6.58
CA PRO A 409 4.78 -7.25 7.53
C PRO A 409 6.02 -6.64 6.84
N PRO A 410 7.00 -6.12 7.59
CA PRO A 410 8.30 -5.80 7.02
C PRO A 410 8.89 -6.96 6.22
N LEU A 411 9.55 -6.67 5.10
CA LEU A 411 10.20 -7.69 4.23
C LEU A 411 11.31 -8.45 4.96
N THR A 412 11.79 -7.87 6.06
CA THR A 412 12.83 -8.45 6.93
C THR A 412 12.28 -9.43 7.95
N ILE A 413 10.97 -9.72 7.95
CA ILE A 413 10.36 -10.70 8.85
C ILE A 413 11.04 -12.06 8.73
N THR A 414 11.37 -12.68 9.86
CA THR A 414 12.06 -13.97 9.92
C THR A 414 11.08 -15.14 9.80
N HIS A 415 11.61 -16.34 9.58
CA HIS A 415 10.83 -17.60 9.56
C HIS A 415 10.09 -17.82 10.89
N ASP A 416 10.75 -17.57 12.02
CA ASP A 416 10.18 -17.79 13.36
C ASP A 416 9.11 -16.75 13.67
N GLU A 417 9.30 -15.49 13.25
CA GLU A 417 8.28 -14.44 13.38
C GLU A 417 7.05 -14.73 12.52
N VAL A 418 7.21 -15.30 11.31
CA VAL A 418 6.07 -15.75 10.48
C VAL A 418 5.31 -16.88 11.17
N THR A 419 5.99 -17.82 11.81
CA THR A 419 5.35 -18.89 12.58
C THR A 419 4.55 -18.30 13.75
N THR A 420 5.14 -17.34 14.48
CA THR A 420 4.47 -16.60 15.56
C THR A 420 3.27 -15.83 15.03
N ALA A 421 3.43 -15.14 13.90
CA ALA A 421 2.35 -14.36 13.25
C ALA A 421 1.17 -15.26 12.87
N ALA A 422 1.42 -16.41 12.24
CA ALA A 422 0.37 -17.36 11.88
C ALA A 422 -0.42 -17.85 13.10
N HIS A 423 0.28 -18.21 14.17
CA HIS A 423 -0.35 -18.64 15.42
C HIS A 423 -1.23 -17.54 16.04
N LEU A 424 -0.68 -16.34 16.22
CA LEU A 424 -1.41 -15.25 16.85
C LEU A 424 -2.58 -14.73 16.00
N LEU A 425 -2.46 -14.75 14.66
CA LEU A 425 -3.55 -14.41 13.75
C LEU A 425 -4.70 -15.40 13.86
N THR A 426 -4.40 -16.70 13.85
CA THR A 426 -5.44 -17.73 13.95
C THR A 426 -6.11 -17.73 15.32
N GLU A 427 -5.35 -17.54 16.40
CA GLU A 427 -5.88 -17.34 17.74
C GLU A 427 -6.77 -16.10 17.84
N ALA A 428 -6.40 -14.99 17.18
CA ALA A 428 -7.22 -13.78 17.15
C ALA A 428 -8.56 -14.00 16.44
N ILE A 429 -8.57 -14.78 15.35
CA ILE A 429 -9.80 -15.14 14.65
C ILE A 429 -10.66 -16.06 15.52
N ASP A 430 -10.07 -17.03 16.24
CA ASP A 430 -10.78 -17.87 17.21
C ASP A 430 -11.41 -17.04 18.34
N TRP A 431 -10.67 -16.09 18.90
CA TRP A 431 -11.19 -15.21 19.95
C TRP A 431 -12.42 -14.42 19.46
N ALA A 432 -12.34 -13.90 18.24
CA ALA A 432 -13.46 -13.18 17.63
C ALA A 432 -14.69 -14.11 17.42
N ALA A 433 -14.49 -15.29 16.87
CA ALA A 433 -15.54 -16.27 16.59
C ALA A 433 -16.20 -16.80 17.87
N LEU A 434 -15.44 -16.94 18.95
CA LEU A 434 -15.94 -17.39 20.28
C LEU A 434 -16.58 -16.26 21.09
N GLY A 435 -16.58 -15.01 20.59
CA GLY A 435 -17.18 -13.86 21.26
C GLY A 435 -16.38 -13.34 22.46
N HIS A 436 -15.06 -13.59 22.50
CA HIS A 436 -14.17 -13.00 23.52
C HIS A 436 -13.97 -11.50 23.31
N VAL A 437 -14.26 -11.00 22.11
CA VAL A 437 -14.37 -9.58 21.78
C VAL A 437 -15.80 -9.28 21.41
N THR A 438 -16.41 -8.32 22.11
CA THR A 438 -17.83 -7.94 21.95
C THR A 438 -18.01 -6.80 20.96
N ASP A 439 -19.26 -6.47 20.60
CA ASP A 439 -19.59 -5.30 19.78
C ASP A 439 -19.25 -4.00 20.52
N ASP A 440 -19.42 -3.96 21.85
CA ASP A 440 -19.08 -2.80 22.67
C ASP A 440 -17.58 -2.53 22.69
N ASP A 441 -16.74 -3.56 22.61
CA ASP A 441 -15.28 -3.42 22.58
C ASP A 441 -14.80 -2.76 21.30
N ILE A 442 -15.43 -3.00 20.16
CA ILE A 442 -15.07 -2.41 18.86
C ILE A 442 -15.76 -1.07 18.60
N ALA A 443 -16.85 -0.74 19.28
CA ALA A 443 -17.64 0.47 19.06
C ALA A 443 -16.86 1.79 19.13
N PRO A 444 -15.79 1.95 19.94
CA PRO A 444 -14.96 3.17 19.96
C PRO A 444 -14.13 3.40 18.69
N TYR A 445 -13.98 2.38 17.83
CA TYR A 445 -13.09 2.41 16.68
C TYR A 445 -13.90 2.43 15.39
N SER A 446 -13.75 3.51 14.63
CA SER A 446 -14.61 3.75 13.46
C SER A 446 -14.18 2.98 12.20
N GLY A 447 -12.87 2.60 12.09
CA GLY A 447 -12.38 1.96 10.85
C GLY A 447 -12.69 2.78 9.58
N TRP A 448 -12.73 2.08 8.44
CA TRP A 448 -13.29 2.58 7.18
C TRP A 448 -14.81 2.52 7.18
#